data_b53f98f98fe654aa4190758cf0adee35
#
_entry.id   b53f98f98fe654aa4190758cf0adee35
#
_cell.length_a   1.000
_cell.length_b   1.000
_cell.length_c   1.000
_cell.angle_alpha   90.00
_cell.angle_beta   90.00
_cell.angle_gamma   90.00
#
_symmetry.space_group_name_H-M   'P 1'
#
loop_
_entity.id
_entity.type
_entity.pdbx_description
1 polymer ?
#
loop_
_entity_poly.entity_id
_entity_poly.type
_entity_poly.pdbx_seq_one_letter_code
_entity_poly.pdbx_strand_id
1 'polypeptide(L)'
;GEPGASLSERGSGATSLCAMSEFPVPRFRDVLEAHRRIAPYLRPTPLFSYPALNELIGTQVYVKHENCQPIGAFKVRGGINLVAQMSADERSRGLISASTGNHGQSIAYAGRLFGASVRIVVPESANAGKVAAMQGLGAEVVLHGAKFEDAVQHCEALARQHGYRYVHSANEPHLIAGVGTHTLEILLDQPDIEVVIVPLGLGSGAAGACIAAHGIDPGVQVIAVQSEESPAGRESWRQR
;
A
#
# COMPACT_ATOMS: atom_id res chain seq x y z
N GLY A 1 23.27 -1.38 65.01
CA GLY A 1 24.02 -2.19 64.04
C GLY A 1 23.18 -2.49 62.84
N GLU A 2 23.41 -1.77 61.79
CA GLU A 2 22.91 -2.13 60.45
C GLU A 2 23.66 -3.34 59.90
N PRO A 3 23.13 -4.01 58.85
CA PRO A 3 23.42 -3.51 57.52
C PRO A 3 22.32 -3.64 56.49
N GLY A 4 22.39 -2.73 55.52
CA GLY A 4 21.54 -2.63 54.38
C GLY A 4 21.62 -3.78 53.36
N ALA A 5 20.50 -4.10 52.77
CA ALA A 5 20.40 -4.96 51.62
C ALA A 5 20.20 -4.11 50.34
N SER A 6 21.16 -4.21 49.44
CA SER A 6 21.12 -3.62 48.10
C SER A 6 20.04 -4.25 47.23
N LEU A 7 19.15 -3.45 46.70
CA LEU A 7 18.23 -3.85 45.66
C LEU A 7 18.97 -3.89 44.31
N SER A 8 19.16 -5.09 43.80
CA SER A 8 19.65 -5.31 42.43
C SER A 8 18.66 -4.77 41.41
N GLU A 9 19.15 -3.87 40.57
CA GLU A 9 18.49 -3.40 39.35
C GLU A 9 18.14 -4.58 38.44
N ARG A 10 16.86 -4.86 38.32
CA ARG A 10 16.36 -5.69 37.22
C ARG A 10 16.24 -4.79 35.99
N GLY A 11 17.15 -4.99 35.05
CA GLY A 11 17.13 -4.35 33.77
C GLY A 11 15.80 -4.54 33.08
N SER A 12 15.09 -3.47 32.89
CA SER A 12 13.93 -3.39 31.99
C SER A 12 14.43 -3.43 30.56
N GLY A 13 14.42 -4.63 29.98
CA GLY A 13 14.54 -4.81 28.54
C GLY A 13 13.25 -4.35 27.82
N ALA A 14 12.94 -3.08 27.93
CA ALA A 14 11.98 -2.46 27.02
C ALA A 14 12.69 -2.32 25.68
N THR A 15 12.52 -3.31 24.81
CA THR A 15 12.79 -3.18 23.38
C THR A 15 12.06 -1.94 22.91
N SER A 16 12.84 -0.90 22.61
CA SER A 16 12.38 0.30 21.93
C SER A 16 11.61 -0.13 20.67
N LEU A 17 10.30 -0.10 20.73
CA LEU A 17 9.47 -0.02 19.55
C LEU A 17 9.99 1.15 18.75
N CYS A 18 10.59 0.82 17.61
CA CYS A 18 11.11 1.72 16.60
C CYS A 18 10.30 3.02 16.60
N ALA A 19 10.97 4.13 16.88
CA ALA A 19 10.38 5.45 16.73
C ALA A 19 9.80 5.49 15.31
N MET A 20 8.48 5.37 15.21
CA MET A 20 7.75 5.61 13.96
C MET A 20 8.08 7.06 13.62
N SER A 21 8.99 7.27 12.65
CA SER A 21 9.14 8.58 12.04
C SER A 21 7.73 9.00 11.67
N GLU A 22 7.28 10.14 12.20
CA GLU A 22 5.96 10.69 11.91
C GLU A 22 5.93 11.02 10.41
N PHE A 23 5.58 10.03 9.60
CA PHE A 23 5.23 10.31 8.20
C PHE A 23 3.97 11.17 8.23
N PRO A 24 3.98 12.32 7.57
CA PRO A 24 2.81 13.16 7.54
C PRO A 24 1.65 12.38 6.93
N VAL A 25 0.53 12.32 7.64
CA VAL A 25 -0.68 11.67 7.13
C VAL A 25 -1.12 12.43 5.87
N PRO A 26 -1.33 11.75 4.73
CA PRO A 26 -1.80 12.41 3.52
C PRO A 26 -3.16 13.06 3.75
N ARG A 27 -3.38 14.20 3.11
CA ARG A 27 -4.64 14.94 3.15
C ARG A 27 -5.39 14.75 1.82
N PHE A 28 -6.66 15.11 1.78
CA PHE A 28 -7.44 15.08 0.55
C PHE A 28 -6.78 15.84 -0.61
N ARG A 29 -6.14 16.97 -0.32
CA ARG A 29 -5.37 17.72 -1.33
C ARG A 29 -4.29 16.87 -1.99
N ASP A 30 -3.63 16.00 -1.23
CA ASP A 30 -2.58 15.12 -1.77
C ASP A 30 -3.15 14.06 -2.72
N VAL A 31 -4.40 13.61 -2.48
CA VAL A 31 -5.13 12.73 -3.40
C VAL A 31 -5.49 13.46 -4.70
N LEU A 32 -5.94 14.72 -4.63
CA LEU A 32 -6.22 15.54 -5.82
C LEU A 32 -4.95 15.78 -6.65
N GLU A 33 -3.82 16.06 -6.00
CA GLU A 33 -2.53 16.21 -6.67
C GLU A 33 -2.06 14.89 -7.28
N ALA A 34 -2.24 13.77 -6.57
CA ALA A 34 -1.96 12.43 -7.08
C ALA A 34 -2.80 12.11 -8.32
N HIS A 35 -4.09 12.42 -8.31
CA HIS A 35 -4.98 12.21 -9.45
C HIS A 35 -4.49 12.96 -10.70
N ARG A 36 -4.10 14.22 -10.56
CA ARG A 36 -3.51 15.00 -11.67
C ARG A 36 -2.19 14.40 -12.16
N ARG A 37 -1.36 13.92 -11.24
CA ARG A 37 -0.03 13.38 -11.56
C ARG A 37 -0.09 12.04 -12.28
N ILE A 38 -1.04 11.17 -11.92
CA ILE A 38 -1.19 9.85 -12.55
C ILE A 38 -1.97 9.90 -13.87
N ALA A 39 -2.78 10.93 -14.11
CA ALA A 39 -3.64 11.06 -15.30
C ALA A 39 -2.92 10.87 -16.66
N PRO A 40 -1.66 11.31 -16.86
CA PRO A 40 -0.94 11.04 -18.10
C PRO A 40 -0.59 9.55 -18.32
N TYR A 41 -0.60 8.74 -17.27
CA TYR A 41 -0.12 7.35 -17.29
C TYR A 41 -1.23 6.31 -17.15
N LEU A 42 -2.32 6.67 -16.47
CA LEU A 42 -3.47 5.79 -16.24
C LEU A 42 -4.77 6.50 -16.63
N ARG A 43 -5.60 5.79 -17.35
CA ARG A 43 -6.98 6.24 -17.57
C ARG A 43 -7.86 5.87 -16.37
N PRO A 44 -8.91 6.65 -16.07
CA PRO A 44 -9.93 6.23 -15.13
C PRO A 44 -10.48 4.84 -15.50
N THR A 45 -10.66 3.99 -14.51
CA THR A 45 -11.23 2.67 -14.74
C THR A 45 -12.76 2.75 -14.79
N PRO A 46 -13.43 1.81 -15.50
CA PRO A 46 -14.89 1.79 -15.55
C PRO A 46 -15.53 1.64 -14.17
N LEU A 47 -16.66 2.30 -13.98
CA LEU A 47 -17.56 2.15 -12.85
C LEU A 47 -18.91 1.66 -13.39
N PHE A 48 -19.25 0.38 -13.19
CA PHE A 48 -20.45 -0.22 -13.73
C PHE A 48 -21.42 -0.68 -12.66
N SER A 49 -22.71 -0.55 -12.92
CA SER A 49 -23.78 -1.20 -12.15
C SER A 49 -24.32 -2.39 -12.93
N TYR A 50 -24.64 -3.46 -12.21
CA TYR A 50 -25.11 -4.71 -12.79
C TYR A 50 -26.49 -5.09 -12.22
N PRO A 51 -27.55 -5.19 -13.05
CA PRO A 51 -28.91 -5.48 -12.57
C PRO A 51 -28.99 -6.73 -11.70
N ALA A 52 -28.34 -7.83 -12.09
CA ALA A 52 -28.33 -9.08 -11.32
C ALA A 52 -27.66 -8.92 -9.95
N LEU A 53 -26.60 -8.10 -9.84
CA LEU A 53 -25.94 -7.80 -8.56
C LEU A 53 -26.84 -6.91 -7.67
N ASN A 54 -27.50 -5.93 -8.28
CA ASN A 54 -28.43 -5.06 -7.56
C ASN A 54 -29.60 -5.85 -6.97
N GLU A 55 -30.17 -6.78 -7.76
CA GLU A 55 -31.25 -7.68 -7.29
C GLU A 55 -30.78 -8.58 -6.15
N LEU A 56 -29.60 -9.18 -6.30
CA LEU A 56 -29.03 -10.07 -5.27
C LEU A 56 -28.79 -9.35 -3.92
N ILE A 57 -28.31 -8.11 -3.97
CA ILE A 57 -27.96 -7.34 -2.77
C ILE A 57 -29.16 -6.53 -2.24
N GLY A 58 -30.16 -6.27 -3.06
CA GLY A 58 -31.35 -5.49 -2.70
C GLY A 58 -31.13 -3.97 -2.71
N THR A 59 -30.04 -3.49 -3.31
CA THR A 59 -29.74 -2.06 -3.48
C THR A 59 -28.90 -1.84 -4.73
N GLN A 60 -28.75 -0.59 -5.15
CA GLN A 60 -27.89 -0.24 -6.27
C GLN A 60 -26.41 -0.39 -5.89
N VAL A 61 -25.69 -1.23 -6.65
CA VAL A 61 -24.28 -1.51 -6.44
C VAL A 61 -23.49 -1.11 -7.67
N TYR A 62 -22.39 -0.41 -7.45
CA TYR A 62 -21.42 -0.07 -8.49
C TYR A 62 -20.11 -0.82 -8.25
N VAL A 63 -19.49 -1.30 -9.32
CA VAL A 63 -18.21 -1.99 -9.28
C VAL A 63 -17.16 -1.13 -9.99
N LYS A 64 -16.15 -0.68 -9.27
CA LYS A 64 -14.97 0.01 -9.83
C LYS A 64 -13.97 -1.03 -10.32
N HIS A 65 -13.75 -1.10 -11.61
CA HIS A 65 -13.00 -2.15 -12.29
C HIS A 65 -11.47 -1.92 -12.26
N GLU A 66 -10.86 -1.93 -11.08
CA GLU A 66 -9.41 -1.79 -10.92
C GLU A 66 -8.60 -2.99 -11.48
N ASN A 67 -9.26 -4.09 -11.81
CA ASN A 67 -8.68 -5.20 -12.57
C ASN A 67 -8.33 -4.82 -14.03
N CYS A 68 -8.88 -3.71 -14.55
CA CYS A 68 -8.51 -3.16 -15.86
C CYS A 68 -7.19 -2.38 -15.86
N GLN A 69 -6.56 -2.16 -14.70
CA GLN A 69 -5.27 -1.51 -14.60
C GLN A 69 -4.12 -2.41 -15.13
N PRO A 70 -2.98 -1.82 -15.56
CA PRO A 70 -1.85 -2.56 -16.17
C PRO A 70 -1.32 -3.75 -15.37
N ILE A 71 -1.46 -3.73 -14.04
CA ILE A 71 -1.06 -4.83 -13.16
C ILE A 71 -2.26 -5.63 -12.62
N GLY A 72 -3.47 -5.41 -13.17
CA GLY A 72 -4.71 -6.03 -12.69
C GLY A 72 -5.13 -5.60 -11.29
N ALA A 73 -4.67 -4.45 -10.78
CA ALA A 73 -4.96 -3.99 -9.42
C ALA A 73 -4.73 -2.48 -9.23
N PHE A 74 -5.51 -1.89 -8.31
CA PHE A 74 -5.44 -0.46 -7.96
C PHE A 74 -4.06 0.01 -7.44
N LYS A 75 -3.23 -0.90 -6.97
CA LYS A 75 -1.91 -0.57 -6.39
C LYS A 75 -0.99 0.21 -7.34
N VAL A 76 -1.14 0.05 -8.65
CA VAL A 76 -0.36 0.77 -9.66
C VAL A 76 -0.45 2.29 -9.52
N ARG A 77 -1.61 2.81 -9.10
CA ARG A 77 -1.85 4.23 -8.84
C ARG A 77 -0.86 4.80 -7.81
N GLY A 78 -0.65 4.05 -6.72
CA GLY A 78 0.29 4.43 -5.67
C GLY A 78 1.74 4.41 -6.14
N GLY A 79 2.16 3.34 -6.83
CA GLY A 79 3.52 3.24 -7.35
C GLY A 79 3.88 4.36 -8.32
N ILE A 80 2.99 4.67 -9.27
CA ILE A 80 3.21 5.79 -10.20
C ILE A 80 3.29 7.11 -9.44
N ASN A 81 2.34 7.39 -8.53
CA ASN A 81 2.36 8.63 -7.76
C ASN A 81 3.62 8.81 -6.92
N LEU A 82 4.15 7.73 -6.34
CA LEU A 82 5.39 7.76 -5.57
C LEU A 82 6.60 8.03 -6.48
N VAL A 83 6.80 7.19 -7.50
CA VAL A 83 8.04 7.25 -8.30
C VAL A 83 8.10 8.51 -9.16
N ALA A 84 6.96 9.04 -9.61
CA ALA A 84 6.88 10.31 -10.33
C ALA A 84 7.37 11.52 -9.50
N GLN A 85 7.35 11.43 -8.17
CA GLN A 85 7.80 12.49 -7.26
C GLN A 85 9.24 12.35 -6.80
N MET A 86 9.89 11.22 -7.09
CA MET A 86 11.28 11.00 -6.73
C MET A 86 12.20 11.90 -7.56
N SER A 87 13.23 12.42 -6.92
CA SER A 87 14.31 13.14 -7.60
C SER A 87 15.07 12.21 -8.57
N ALA A 88 15.81 12.77 -9.50
CA ALA A 88 16.67 12.01 -10.41
C ALA A 88 17.71 11.19 -9.62
N ASP A 89 18.26 11.76 -8.54
CA ASP A 89 19.23 11.12 -7.68
C ASP A 89 18.62 9.92 -6.92
N GLU A 90 17.42 10.04 -6.36
CA GLU A 90 16.72 8.93 -5.73
C GLU A 90 16.42 7.80 -6.72
N ARG A 91 15.96 8.14 -7.95
CA ARG A 91 15.72 7.14 -8.99
C ARG A 91 17.00 6.43 -9.43
N SER A 92 18.13 7.17 -9.51
CA SER A 92 19.42 6.59 -9.90
C SER A 92 19.95 5.57 -8.87
N ARG A 93 19.69 5.81 -7.58
CA ARG A 93 20.02 4.82 -6.53
C ARG A 93 19.17 3.56 -6.61
N GLY A 94 17.98 3.66 -7.20
CA GLY A 94 17.04 2.56 -7.32
C GLY A 94 16.13 2.38 -6.09
N LEU A 95 15.09 1.57 -6.28
CA LEU A 95 14.09 1.27 -5.26
C LEU A 95 14.21 -0.18 -4.80
N ILE A 96 13.85 -0.41 -3.53
CA ILE A 96 13.72 -1.75 -2.98
C ILE A 96 12.45 -1.85 -2.13
N SER A 97 11.76 -2.99 -2.22
CA SER A 97 10.57 -3.27 -1.42
C SER A 97 10.45 -4.76 -1.12
N ALA A 98 9.84 -5.11 0.01
CA ALA A 98 9.42 -6.47 0.31
C ALA A 98 7.92 -6.62 -0.04
N SER A 99 7.59 -7.54 -0.96
CA SER A 99 6.19 -7.78 -1.33
C SER A 99 6.01 -9.05 -2.15
N THR A 100 5.09 -9.90 -1.75
CA THR A 100 4.70 -11.12 -2.49
C THR A 100 3.57 -10.89 -3.50
N GLY A 101 3.08 -9.65 -3.68
CA GLY A 101 1.86 -9.40 -4.45
C GLY A 101 1.84 -8.11 -5.26
N ASN A 102 0.65 -7.50 -5.33
CA ASN A 102 0.36 -6.35 -6.19
C ASN A 102 1.18 -5.09 -5.86
N HIS A 103 1.68 -4.95 -4.62
CA HIS A 103 2.57 -3.84 -4.29
C HIS A 103 3.91 -3.98 -5.03
N GLY A 104 4.53 -5.16 -5.00
CA GLY A 104 5.79 -5.41 -5.74
C GLY A 104 5.63 -5.14 -7.24
N GLN A 105 4.54 -5.63 -7.85
CA GLN A 105 4.22 -5.34 -9.24
C GLN A 105 4.02 -3.84 -9.51
N SER A 106 3.39 -3.13 -8.58
CA SER A 106 3.17 -1.68 -8.68
C SER A 106 4.50 -0.91 -8.72
N ILE A 107 5.44 -1.24 -7.84
CA ILE A 107 6.75 -0.60 -7.79
C ILE A 107 7.58 -0.97 -9.01
N ALA A 108 7.55 -2.25 -9.44
CA ALA A 108 8.22 -2.71 -10.66
C ALA A 108 7.72 -1.95 -11.91
N TYR A 109 6.39 -1.84 -12.06
CA TYR A 109 5.78 -1.10 -13.16
C TYR A 109 6.19 0.38 -13.16
N ALA A 110 6.08 1.03 -12.00
CA ALA A 110 6.45 2.44 -11.87
C ALA A 110 7.96 2.67 -12.10
N GLY A 111 8.81 1.80 -11.56
CA GLY A 111 10.25 1.87 -11.80
C GLY A 111 10.59 1.80 -13.29
N ARG A 112 10.00 0.83 -14.01
CA ARG A 112 10.14 0.72 -15.47
C ARG A 112 9.66 1.97 -16.20
N LEU A 113 8.52 2.53 -15.78
CA LEU A 113 7.92 3.72 -16.41
C LEU A 113 8.82 4.96 -16.27
N PHE A 114 9.52 5.11 -15.13
CA PHE A 114 10.35 6.28 -14.83
C PHE A 114 11.85 6.02 -14.88
N GLY A 115 12.27 4.86 -15.40
CA GLY A 115 13.69 4.53 -15.60
C GLY A 115 14.47 4.30 -14.32
N ALA A 116 13.81 3.86 -13.24
CA ALA A 116 14.45 3.50 -11.98
C ALA A 116 14.60 1.98 -11.85
N SER A 117 15.77 1.52 -11.38
CA SER A 117 15.96 0.10 -11.07
C SER A 117 15.13 -0.30 -9.84
N VAL A 118 14.55 -1.49 -9.88
CA VAL A 118 13.69 -2.00 -8.78
C VAL A 118 14.14 -3.38 -8.35
N ARG A 119 14.28 -3.56 -7.03
CA ARG A 119 14.46 -4.85 -6.39
C ARG A 119 13.25 -5.18 -5.53
N ILE A 120 12.75 -6.42 -5.66
CA ILE A 120 11.66 -6.91 -4.81
C ILE A 120 12.15 -8.14 -4.07
N VAL A 121 12.14 -8.06 -2.75
CA VAL A 121 12.52 -9.18 -1.87
C VAL A 121 11.26 -9.95 -1.51
N VAL A 122 11.30 -11.26 -1.68
CA VAL A 122 10.20 -12.18 -1.39
C VAL A 122 10.72 -13.41 -0.66
N PRO A 123 9.91 -14.10 0.16
CA PRO A 123 10.30 -15.39 0.74
C PRO A 123 10.48 -16.45 -0.35
N GLU A 124 11.28 -17.48 -0.07
CA GLU A 124 11.56 -18.59 -0.99
C GLU A 124 10.28 -19.34 -1.43
N SER A 125 9.25 -19.34 -0.58
CA SER A 125 7.94 -19.93 -0.85
C SER A 125 7.00 -19.05 -1.69
N ALA A 126 7.47 -17.90 -2.20
CA ALA A 126 6.64 -16.99 -2.97
C ALA A 126 6.06 -17.64 -4.24
N ASN A 127 4.82 -17.27 -4.57
CA ASN A 127 4.14 -17.79 -5.76
C ASN A 127 4.93 -17.47 -7.04
N ALA A 128 5.33 -18.51 -7.78
CA ALA A 128 6.16 -18.40 -8.97
C ALA A 128 5.55 -17.50 -10.05
N GLY A 129 4.23 -17.52 -10.23
CA GLY A 129 3.53 -16.66 -11.20
C GLY A 129 3.64 -15.18 -10.83
N LYS A 130 3.57 -14.84 -9.54
CA LYS A 130 3.76 -13.47 -9.06
C LYS A 130 5.21 -13.01 -9.17
N VAL A 131 6.17 -13.90 -8.90
CA VAL A 131 7.59 -13.64 -9.13
C VAL A 131 7.84 -13.34 -10.61
N ALA A 132 7.36 -14.20 -11.51
CA ALA A 132 7.49 -14.01 -12.96
C ALA A 132 6.84 -12.70 -13.44
N ALA A 133 5.68 -12.33 -12.87
CA ALA A 133 5.02 -11.06 -13.19
C ALA A 133 5.88 -9.84 -12.80
N MET A 134 6.50 -9.84 -11.62
CA MET A 134 7.42 -8.77 -11.19
C MET A 134 8.67 -8.70 -12.07
N GLN A 135 9.24 -9.84 -12.42
CA GLN A 135 10.39 -9.94 -13.34
C GLN A 135 10.02 -9.45 -14.75
N GLY A 136 8.85 -9.83 -15.27
CA GLY A 136 8.31 -9.36 -16.55
C GLY A 136 8.09 -7.84 -16.60
N LEU A 137 7.89 -7.21 -15.46
CA LEU A 137 7.82 -5.77 -15.30
C LEU A 137 9.21 -5.10 -15.14
N GLY A 138 10.28 -5.89 -15.15
CA GLY A 138 11.66 -5.39 -15.10
C GLY A 138 12.28 -5.32 -13.70
N ALA A 139 11.63 -5.87 -12.68
CA ALA A 139 12.22 -5.92 -11.35
C ALA A 139 13.21 -7.08 -11.21
N GLU A 140 14.30 -6.86 -10.49
CA GLU A 140 15.14 -7.91 -9.93
C GLU A 140 14.41 -8.49 -8.70
N VAL A 141 14.11 -9.80 -8.73
CA VAL A 141 13.47 -10.46 -7.59
C VAL A 141 14.51 -11.24 -6.80
N VAL A 142 14.61 -10.93 -5.51
CA VAL A 142 15.53 -11.58 -4.56
C VAL A 142 14.71 -12.51 -3.67
N LEU A 143 15.00 -13.82 -3.74
CA LEU A 143 14.39 -14.81 -2.85
C LEU A 143 15.20 -14.87 -1.55
N HIS A 144 14.57 -14.70 -0.41
CA HIS A 144 15.26 -14.74 0.88
C HIS A 144 14.33 -15.12 2.03
N GLY A 145 14.76 -16.13 2.79
CA GLY A 145 14.10 -16.60 4.00
C GLY A 145 12.84 -17.44 3.77
N ALA A 146 12.40 -18.09 4.83
CA ALA A 146 11.21 -18.95 4.80
C ALA A 146 9.91 -18.16 4.96
N LYS A 147 9.95 -17.03 5.66
CA LYS A 147 8.80 -16.20 6.00
C LYS A 147 8.91 -14.79 5.39
N PHE A 148 7.78 -14.12 5.33
CA PHE A 148 7.73 -12.74 4.83
C PHE A 148 8.55 -11.77 5.68
N GLU A 149 8.58 -11.97 6.99
CA GLU A 149 9.36 -11.18 7.95
C GLU A 149 10.87 -11.25 7.66
N ASP A 150 11.38 -12.44 7.27
CA ASP A 150 12.78 -12.62 6.89
C ASP A 150 13.10 -11.80 5.63
N ALA A 151 12.20 -11.83 4.64
CA ALA A 151 12.31 -11.03 3.43
C ALA A 151 12.29 -9.52 3.73
N VAL A 152 11.46 -9.06 4.67
CA VAL A 152 11.40 -7.65 5.10
C VAL A 152 12.73 -7.23 5.73
N GLN A 153 13.26 -8.00 6.68
CA GLN A 153 14.52 -7.70 7.35
C GLN A 153 15.69 -7.65 6.36
N HIS A 154 15.75 -8.58 5.43
CA HIS A 154 16.76 -8.61 4.38
C HIS A 154 16.63 -7.41 3.43
N CYS A 155 15.40 -7.07 3.04
CA CYS A 155 15.09 -5.89 2.22
C CYS A 155 15.63 -4.60 2.88
N GLU A 156 15.37 -4.41 4.16
CA GLU A 156 15.86 -3.26 4.93
C GLU A 156 17.38 -3.23 5.06
N ALA A 157 18.02 -4.41 5.23
CA ALA A 157 19.47 -4.52 5.27
C ALA A 157 20.10 -4.10 3.95
N LEU A 158 19.58 -4.61 2.82
CA LEU A 158 20.02 -4.24 1.47
C LEU A 158 19.80 -2.74 1.19
N ALA A 159 18.67 -2.18 1.63
CA ALA A 159 18.39 -0.75 1.49
C ALA A 159 19.47 0.10 2.17
N ARG A 160 19.84 -0.24 3.41
CA ARG A 160 20.90 0.45 4.16
C ARG A 160 22.28 0.26 3.55
N GLN A 161 22.59 -0.97 3.12
CA GLN A 161 23.91 -1.31 2.58
C GLN A 161 24.21 -0.62 1.25
N HIS A 162 23.20 -0.51 0.39
CA HIS A 162 23.37 -0.02 -0.99
C HIS A 162 22.76 1.35 -1.25
N GLY A 163 22.12 1.95 -0.24
CA GLY A 163 21.49 3.26 -0.38
C GLY A 163 20.23 3.28 -1.23
N TYR A 164 19.55 2.12 -1.42
CA TYR A 164 18.27 2.07 -2.14
C TYR A 164 17.18 2.80 -1.38
N ARG A 165 16.25 3.39 -2.13
CA ARG A 165 15.01 3.92 -1.55
C ARG A 165 14.11 2.74 -1.12
N TYR A 166 14.05 2.46 0.17
CA TYR A 166 13.11 1.49 0.70
C TYR A 166 11.68 2.02 0.58
N VAL A 167 10.79 1.21 -0.01
CA VAL A 167 9.38 1.54 -0.18
C VAL A 167 8.54 0.58 0.66
N HIS A 168 7.99 1.09 1.76
CA HIS A 168 7.09 0.32 2.60
C HIS A 168 5.72 0.16 1.94
N SER A 169 5.10 -1.03 2.02
CA SER A 169 3.87 -1.35 1.31
C SER A 169 2.59 -0.71 1.88
N ALA A 170 2.67 -0.09 3.07
CA ALA A 170 1.55 0.57 3.74
C ALA A 170 1.89 1.97 4.24
N ASN A 171 3.00 2.15 4.97
CA ASN A 171 3.40 3.43 5.58
C ASN A 171 4.18 4.29 4.60
N GLU A 172 3.53 4.71 3.52
CA GLU A 172 4.12 5.54 2.48
C GLU A 172 3.08 6.56 2.00
N PRO A 173 3.18 7.83 2.42
CA PRO A 173 2.18 8.85 2.13
C PRO A 173 1.85 8.99 0.64
N HIS A 174 2.86 8.93 -0.22
CA HIS A 174 2.65 9.03 -1.66
C HIS A 174 1.93 7.83 -2.25
N LEU A 175 2.13 6.62 -1.71
CA LEU A 175 1.35 5.45 -2.10
C LEU A 175 -0.11 5.59 -1.67
N ILE A 176 -0.35 6.02 -0.43
CA ILE A 176 -1.69 6.18 0.13
C ILE A 176 -2.48 7.22 -0.68
N ALA A 177 -1.88 8.39 -0.95
CA ALA A 177 -2.51 9.42 -1.77
C ALA A 177 -2.81 8.91 -3.20
N GLY A 178 -1.87 8.19 -3.81
CA GLY A 178 -2.03 7.64 -5.15
C GLY A 178 -3.16 6.61 -5.22
N VAL A 179 -3.24 5.66 -4.29
CA VAL A 179 -4.33 4.68 -4.29
C VAL A 179 -5.68 5.29 -3.94
N GLY A 180 -5.74 6.35 -3.14
CA GLY A 180 -7.00 7.07 -2.85
C GLY A 180 -7.71 7.61 -4.10
N THR A 181 -7.01 7.75 -5.22
CA THR A 181 -7.58 8.26 -6.47
C THR A 181 -8.68 7.37 -7.05
N HIS A 182 -8.70 6.04 -6.76
CA HIS A 182 -9.80 5.19 -7.22
C HIS A 182 -11.13 5.58 -6.56
N THR A 183 -11.11 5.93 -5.25
CA THR A 183 -12.30 6.37 -4.53
C THR A 183 -12.70 7.78 -4.95
N LEU A 184 -11.72 8.68 -5.21
CA LEU A 184 -12.00 9.98 -5.81
C LEU A 184 -12.76 9.82 -7.14
N GLU A 185 -12.31 8.95 -8.04
CA GLU A 185 -13.01 8.69 -9.32
C GLU A 185 -14.43 8.15 -9.10
N ILE A 186 -14.63 7.23 -8.12
CA ILE A 186 -15.96 6.70 -7.78
C ILE A 186 -16.92 7.84 -7.43
N LEU A 187 -16.53 8.70 -6.51
CA LEU A 187 -17.41 9.77 -5.99
C LEU A 187 -17.57 10.94 -6.97
N LEU A 188 -16.64 11.13 -7.91
CA LEU A 188 -16.82 12.06 -9.01
C LEU A 188 -17.82 11.55 -10.06
N ASP A 189 -17.84 10.23 -10.31
CA ASP A 189 -18.76 9.59 -11.25
C ASP A 189 -20.16 9.39 -10.65
N GLN A 190 -20.23 9.07 -9.34
CA GLN A 190 -21.46 8.79 -8.60
C GLN A 190 -21.42 9.48 -7.23
N PRO A 191 -21.83 10.76 -7.14
CA PRO A 191 -21.76 11.56 -5.90
C PRO A 191 -22.69 11.05 -4.79
N ASP A 192 -23.74 10.32 -5.13
CA ASP A 192 -24.77 9.84 -4.19
C ASP A 192 -24.40 8.50 -3.51
N ILE A 193 -23.16 8.03 -3.68
CA ILE A 193 -22.68 6.81 -3.00
C ILE A 193 -22.51 7.07 -1.51
N GLU A 194 -23.22 6.30 -0.70
CA GLU A 194 -23.18 6.36 0.76
C GLU A 194 -22.13 5.41 1.37
N VAL A 195 -21.79 4.31 0.68
CA VAL A 195 -20.91 3.27 1.19
C VAL A 195 -19.88 2.87 0.15
N VAL A 196 -18.60 2.88 0.53
CA VAL A 196 -17.49 2.37 -0.29
C VAL A 196 -16.88 1.15 0.39
N ILE A 197 -16.88 0.00 -0.30
CA ILE A 197 -16.30 -1.25 0.21
C ILE A 197 -14.96 -1.48 -0.46
N VAL A 198 -13.90 -1.67 0.35
CA VAL A 198 -12.53 -1.84 -0.15
C VAL A 198 -11.84 -3.05 0.48
N PRO A 199 -10.95 -3.75 -0.25
CA PRO A 199 -10.15 -4.82 0.33
C PRO A 199 -9.10 -4.27 1.29
N LEU A 200 -8.90 -4.97 2.41
CA LEU A 200 -7.89 -4.65 3.41
C LEU A 200 -6.75 -5.68 3.38
N GLY A 201 -5.58 -5.26 2.96
CA GLY A 201 -4.32 -5.95 3.21
C GLY A 201 -3.59 -5.29 4.38
N LEU A 202 -2.53 -4.53 4.09
CA LEU A 202 -1.78 -3.74 5.08
C LEU A 202 -2.34 -2.32 5.30
N GLY A 203 -3.45 -1.95 4.67
CA GLY A 203 -4.23 -0.76 5.01
C GLY A 203 -4.09 0.45 4.08
N SER A 204 -3.08 0.55 3.19
CA SER A 204 -2.91 1.74 2.33
C SER A 204 -4.13 2.03 1.44
N GLY A 205 -4.81 0.99 0.92
CA GLY A 205 -6.02 1.14 0.11
C GLY A 205 -7.18 1.72 0.91
N ALA A 206 -7.44 1.16 2.10
CA ALA A 206 -8.50 1.64 2.99
C ALA A 206 -8.22 3.06 3.48
N ALA A 207 -6.98 3.37 3.89
CA ALA A 207 -6.59 4.72 4.29
C ALA A 207 -6.78 5.74 3.16
N GLY A 208 -6.34 5.42 1.94
CA GLY A 208 -6.55 6.28 0.77
C GLY A 208 -8.03 6.48 0.46
N ALA A 209 -8.84 5.42 0.58
CA ALA A 209 -10.29 5.50 0.40
C ALA A 209 -10.95 6.42 1.43
N CYS A 210 -10.62 6.28 2.71
CA CYS A 210 -11.12 7.18 3.76
C CYS A 210 -10.74 8.64 3.51
N ILE A 211 -9.48 8.91 3.14
CA ILE A 211 -9.02 10.28 2.88
C ILE A 211 -9.79 10.90 1.69
N ALA A 212 -10.00 10.13 0.63
CA ALA A 212 -10.73 10.60 -0.54
C ALA A 212 -12.21 10.78 -0.24
N ALA A 213 -12.86 9.79 0.37
CA ALA A 213 -14.28 9.82 0.69
C ALA A 213 -14.61 10.97 1.63
N HIS A 214 -13.97 11.03 2.79
CA HIS A 214 -14.25 12.06 3.79
C HIS A 214 -13.77 13.45 3.38
N GLY A 215 -12.88 13.54 2.40
CA GLY A 215 -12.50 14.83 1.81
C GLY A 215 -13.57 15.42 0.88
N ILE A 216 -14.45 14.58 0.35
CA ILE A 216 -15.60 14.97 -0.49
C ILE A 216 -16.85 15.08 0.38
N ASP A 217 -17.21 14.00 1.07
CA ASP A 217 -18.36 13.92 1.98
C ASP A 217 -17.99 13.09 3.21
N PRO A 218 -17.95 13.72 4.41
CA PRO A 218 -17.70 13.01 5.67
C PRO A 218 -18.77 11.97 6.03
N GLY A 219 -19.96 12.01 5.40
CA GLY A 219 -21.05 11.04 5.60
C GLY A 219 -20.81 9.70 4.93
N VAL A 220 -19.93 9.62 3.94
CA VAL A 220 -19.64 8.37 3.23
C VAL A 220 -18.95 7.37 4.15
N GLN A 221 -19.53 6.18 4.28
CA GLN A 221 -18.96 5.10 5.05
C GLN A 221 -17.92 4.33 4.22
N VAL A 222 -16.75 4.07 4.79
CA VAL A 222 -15.74 3.21 4.17
C VAL A 222 -15.62 1.90 4.94
N ILE A 223 -16.00 0.80 4.31
CA ILE A 223 -15.96 -0.55 4.89
C ILE A 223 -14.76 -1.29 4.33
N ALA A 224 -13.80 -1.62 5.20
CA ALA A 224 -12.62 -2.39 4.84
C ALA A 224 -12.88 -3.89 5.10
N VAL A 225 -12.70 -4.72 4.06
CA VAL A 225 -12.96 -6.17 4.11
C VAL A 225 -11.65 -6.94 4.06
N GLN A 226 -11.48 -7.88 4.97
CA GLN A 226 -10.29 -8.73 5.10
C GLN A 226 -10.70 -10.21 5.20
N SER A 227 -9.79 -11.11 4.78
CA SER A 227 -9.99 -12.56 4.96
C SER A 227 -10.05 -12.93 6.44
N GLU A 228 -10.94 -13.83 6.80
CA GLU A 228 -11.04 -14.40 8.16
C GLU A 228 -9.79 -15.19 8.55
N GLU A 229 -9.09 -15.78 7.59
CA GLU A 229 -7.84 -16.50 7.80
C GLU A 229 -6.64 -15.58 8.07
N SER A 230 -6.78 -14.27 7.82
CA SER A 230 -5.72 -13.28 8.04
C SER A 230 -6.31 -11.98 8.63
N PRO A 231 -6.81 -12.00 9.89
CA PRO A 231 -7.63 -10.94 10.46
C PRO A 231 -6.83 -9.80 11.12
N ALA A 232 -5.52 -9.71 10.91
CA ALA A 232 -4.63 -8.81 11.65
C ALA A 232 -5.07 -7.34 11.65
N GLY A 233 -5.59 -6.84 10.53
CA GLY A 233 -6.11 -5.46 10.44
C GLY A 233 -7.34 -5.25 11.32
N ARG A 234 -8.29 -6.19 11.30
CA ARG A 234 -9.50 -6.15 12.15
C ARG A 234 -9.14 -6.22 13.63
N GLU A 235 -8.20 -7.08 13.99
CA GLU A 235 -7.77 -7.24 15.39
C GLU A 235 -7.05 -5.98 15.88
N SER A 236 -6.14 -5.41 15.10
CA SER A 236 -5.50 -4.13 15.42
C SER A 236 -6.51 -2.99 15.60
N TRP A 237 -7.57 -2.96 14.78
CA TRP A 237 -8.64 -1.97 14.91
C TRP A 237 -9.42 -2.11 16.21
N ARG A 238 -9.69 -3.34 16.65
CA ARG A 238 -10.46 -3.63 17.88
C ARG A 238 -9.69 -3.36 19.18
N GLN A 239 -8.37 -3.30 19.11
CA GLN A 239 -7.48 -3.08 20.27
C GLN A 239 -7.17 -1.59 20.53
N ARG A 240 -7.75 -0.67 19.76
CA ARG A 240 -7.55 0.79 19.90
C ARG A 240 -8.45 1.41 20.96
#